data_0f46af12f8ea70bcc1d8232fe690649d
#
_entry.id   0f46af12f8ea70bcc1d8232fe690649d
#
_cell.length_a   1.000
_cell.length_b   1.000
_cell.length_c   1.000
_cell.angle_alpha   90.00
_cell.angle_beta   90.00
_cell.angle_gamma   90.00
#
_symmetry.space_group_name_H-M   'P 1'
#
loop_
_entity.id
_entity.type
_entity.pdbx_description
1 polymer ?
#
loop_
_entity_poly.entity_id
_entity_poly.type
_entity_poly.pdbx_seq_one_letter_code
_entity_poly.pdbx_strand_id
1 'polypeptide(L)'
;LEEGDFAVQTRVLLGSSLNHTVEVSQKAAGVLLREFPDEVIRVVTKAGSADIPTDPMPLEEFDMIVMLRDRKEWKKAKTREELAEKMGEALDVIPDANFGFQQPIQMRFNELMTGVRQDVAIKIYGENLDELSRLAEAVGKLTEQVEGAQDVYVEQISGRPQVVVKINRDALARHALNVSDVNEALNTAFAGQTAGMVFEGEKRFSLVVRLRQENRKQVDDIGNLFVTNPAGEQIPLRQLADVQLVMGPNQIQREDAKRRIVVGFNVRGRDVQSIVEEIHTLIDQKIDFPAGYYVTYGGQFENLQ
;
A
#
# COMPACT_ATOMS: atom_id res chain seq x y z
N LEU A 1 1.94 22.62 16.41
CA LEU A 1 0.96 23.39 15.62
C LEU A 1 -0.30 22.55 15.52
N GLU A 2 -1.44 23.05 15.93
CA GLU A 2 -2.74 22.40 15.69
C GLU A 2 -3.19 22.75 14.27
N GLU A 3 -3.47 21.74 13.46
CA GLU A 3 -3.78 21.87 12.03
C GLU A 3 -5.26 21.70 11.71
N GLY A 4 -6.18 21.87 12.55
CA GLY A 4 -7.61 21.83 12.24
C GLY A 4 -8.14 20.43 11.78
N ASP A 5 -7.56 19.77 10.83
CA ASP A 5 -8.05 18.53 10.17
C ASP A 5 -7.32 17.26 10.60
N PHE A 6 -7.87 16.08 10.29
CA PHE A 6 -7.15 14.81 10.36
C PHE A 6 -6.75 14.30 8.98
N ALA A 7 -5.55 13.72 8.90
CA ALA A 7 -5.16 12.78 7.86
C ALA A 7 -5.22 11.38 8.46
N VAL A 8 -6.01 10.51 7.84
CA VAL A 8 -6.17 9.12 8.28
C VAL A 8 -5.58 8.22 7.22
N GLN A 9 -4.45 7.60 7.55
CA GLN A 9 -3.87 6.57 6.71
C GLN A 9 -4.56 5.25 7.00
N THR A 10 -4.94 4.54 5.95
CA THR A 10 -5.65 3.28 6.08
C THR A 10 -5.05 2.23 5.18
N ARG A 11 -4.91 1.03 5.72
CA ARG A 11 -4.55 -0.17 4.97
C ARG A 11 -5.63 -1.24 5.18
N VAL A 12 -6.07 -1.84 4.07
CA VAL A 12 -6.88 -3.05 4.07
C VAL A 12 -5.99 -4.27 3.90
N LEU A 13 -6.58 -5.47 3.93
CA LEU A 13 -5.82 -6.72 3.78
C LEU A 13 -4.99 -6.74 2.50
N LEU A 14 -3.76 -7.23 2.62
CA LEU A 14 -2.84 -7.41 1.50
C LEU A 14 -3.47 -8.30 0.42
N GLY A 15 -3.36 -7.88 -0.85
CA GLY A 15 -3.97 -8.57 -1.98
C GLY A 15 -5.41 -8.14 -2.27
N SER A 16 -5.95 -7.18 -1.53
CA SER A 16 -7.24 -6.57 -1.84
C SER A 16 -7.22 -5.87 -3.20
N SER A 17 -8.35 -5.94 -3.91
CA SER A 17 -8.50 -5.20 -5.17
C SER A 17 -8.75 -3.72 -4.91
N LEU A 18 -8.43 -2.86 -5.88
CA LEU A 18 -8.74 -1.43 -5.81
C LEU A 18 -10.23 -1.16 -5.56
N ASN A 19 -11.13 -1.96 -6.16
CA ASN A 19 -12.57 -1.82 -5.94
C ASN A 19 -12.93 -2.06 -4.48
N HIS A 20 -12.36 -3.10 -3.85
CA HIS A 20 -12.58 -3.38 -2.44
C HIS A 20 -12.04 -2.25 -1.56
N THR A 21 -10.84 -1.75 -1.84
CA THR A 21 -10.25 -0.61 -1.12
C THR A 21 -11.13 0.64 -1.22
N VAL A 22 -11.67 0.92 -2.40
CA VAL A 22 -12.62 2.03 -2.60
C VAL A 22 -13.92 1.81 -1.82
N GLU A 23 -14.50 0.61 -1.82
CA GLU A 23 -15.69 0.29 -1.03
C GLU A 23 -15.46 0.48 0.47
N VAL A 24 -14.32 0.02 0.99
CA VAL A 24 -13.93 0.22 2.40
C VAL A 24 -13.77 1.72 2.70
N SER A 25 -13.11 2.48 1.82
CA SER A 25 -12.94 3.93 1.99
C SER A 25 -14.28 4.69 2.04
N GLN A 26 -15.23 4.30 1.21
CA GLN A 26 -16.58 4.87 1.20
C GLN A 26 -17.36 4.51 2.47
N LYS A 27 -17.24 3.27 2.96
CA LYS A 27 -17.84 2.86 4.23
C LYS A 27 -17.27 3.66 5.40
N ALA A 28 -15.94 3.81 5.47
CA ALA A 28 -15.27 4.57 6.52
C ALA A 28 -15.70 6.04 6.51
N ALA A 29 -15.72 6.69 5.35
CA ALA A 29 -16.23 8.04 5.21
C ALA A 29 -17.70 8.16 5.65
N GLY A 30 -18.54 7.19 5.29
CA GLY A 30 -19.95 7.14 5.69
C GLY A 30 -20.15 6.98 7.20
N VAL A 31 -19.31 6.18 7.87
CA VAL A 31 -19.31 6.04 9.33
C VAL A 31 -18.96 7.37 9.99
N LEU A 32 -17.87 8.02 9.59
CA LEU A 32 -17.43 9.27 10.18
C LEU A 32 -18.46 10.39 10.00
N LEU A 33 -19.05 10.54 8.82
CA LEU A 33 -20.06 11.55 8.54
C LEU A 33 -21.37 11.32 9.31
N ARG A 34 -21.76 10.06 9.53
CA ARG A 34 -22.98 9.71 10.25
C ARG A 34 -22.82 9.83 11.76
N GLU A 35 -21.68 9.32 12.29
CA GLU A 35 -21.47 9.29 13.74
C GLU A 35 -20.97 10.64 14.30
N PHE A 36 -20.30 11.47 13.50
CA PHE A 36 -19.70 12.73 13.93
C PHE A 36 -20.21 13.95 13.13
N PRO A 37 -21.54 14.17 13.01
CA PRO A 37 -22.08 15.25 12.17
C PRO A 37 -21.79 16.67 12.72
N ASP A 38 -21.52 16.80 14.01
CA ASP A 38 -21.19 18.06 14.66
C ASP A 38 -19.68 18.36 14.63
N GLU A 39 -18.85 17.37 14.33
CA GLU A 39 -17.38 17.47 14.28
C GLU A 39 -16.86 17.47 12.84
N VAL A 40 -17.45 16.67 11.94
CA VAL A 40 -16.98 16.46 10.56
C VAL A 40 -17.78 17.27 9.57
N ILE A 41 -17.07 18.07 8.75
CA ILE A 41 -17.67 18.80 7.63
C ILE A 41 -17.73 17.92 6.39
N ARG A 42 -16.59 17.24 6.10
CA ARG A 42 -16.38 16.49 4.86
C ARG A 42 -15.26 15.48 5.04
N VAL A 43 -15.36 14.39 4.31
CA VAL A 43 -14.28 13.41 4.16
C VAL A 43 -13.91 13.30 2.68
N VAL A 44 -12.62 13.42 2.37
CA VAL A 44 -12.08 13.24 1.02
C VAL A 44 -11.13 12.05 1.07
N THR A 45 -11.35 11.05 0.22
CA THR A 45 -10.52 9.85 0.16
C THR A 45 -9.72 9.79 -1.14
N LYS A 46 -8.46 9.32 -1.04
CA LYS A 46 -7.58 9.02 -2.15
C LYS A 46 -7.15 7.56 -2.04
N ALA A 47 -7.48 6.72 -3.01
CA ALA A 47 -7.11 5.31 -3.06
C ALA A 47 -6.34 4.99 -4.34
N GLY A 48 -5.27 4.20 -4.22
CA GLY A 48 -4.42 3.83 -5.34
C GLY A 48 -3.57 4.98 -5.88
N SER A 49 -2.93 4.74 -7.03
CA SER A 49 -2.03 5.70 -7.68
C SER A 49 -2.53 6.09 -9.07
N ALA A 50 -2.23 7.32 -9.49
CA ALA A 50 -2.43 7.77 -10.87
C ALA A 50 -1.42 7.11 -11.82
N ASP A 51 -1.64 7.23 -13.15
CA ASP A 51 -0.71 6.73 -14.17
C ASP A 51 0.70 7.34 -14.03
N ILE A 52 0.78 8.61 -13.63
CA ILE A 52 2.03 9.28 -13.24
C ILE A 52 1.90 9.63 -11.76
N PRO A 53 2.39 8.76 -10.86
CA PRO A 53 2.20 8.97 -9.43
C PRO A 53 3.14 10.05 -8.90
N THR A 54 2.60 11.06 -8.25
CA THR A 54 3.35 12.00 -7.40
C THR A 54 3.56 11.45 -5.99
N ASP A 55 2.75 10.47 -5.60
CA ASP A 55 2.74 9.79 -4.32
C ASP A 55 2.27 8.34 -4.59
N PRO A 56 3.22 7.42 -4.86
CA PRO A 56 2.89 6.03 -5.15
C PRO A 56 2.25 5.37 -3.94
N MET A 57 1.07 4.80 -4.13
CA MET A 57 0.29 4.14 -3.08
C MET A 57 -0.07 2.73 -3.53
N PRO A 58 0.15 1.69 -2.70
CA PRO A 58 -0.34 0.35 -2.97
C PRO A 58 -1.85 0.32 -3.14
N LEU A 59 -2.37 -0.70 -3.85
CA LEU A 59 -3.81 -0.84 -4.08
C LEU A 59 -4.60 -1.08 -2.78
N GLU A 60 -3.94 -1.57 -1.76
CA GLU A 60 -4.47 -1.88 -0.44
C GLU A 60 -4.49 -0.68 0.51
N GLU A 61 -4.00 0.47 0.07
CA GLU A 61 -3.93 1.67 0.91
C GLU A 61 -4.83 2.78 0.38
N PHE A 62 -5.32 3.58 1.30
CA PHE A 62 -5.98 4.84 1.00
C PHE A 62 -5.77 5.86 2.12
N ASP A 63 -5.74 7.12 1.74
CA ASP A 63 -5.71 8.24 2.68
C ASP A 63 -7.06 8.92 2.72
N MET A 64 -7.49 9.30 3.93
CA MET A 64 -8.67 10.16 4.13
C MET A 64 -8.24 11.48 4.75
N ILE A 65 -8.66 12.58 4.17
CA ILE A 65 -8.62 13.90 4.82
C ILE A 65 -9.99 14.15 5.42
N VAL A 66 -10.04 14.19 6.74
CA VAL A 66 -11.26 14.45 7.51
C VAL A 66 -11.25 15.91 7.90
N MET A 67 -12.06 16.71 7.21
CA MET A 67 -12.19 18.13 7.46
C MET A 67 -13.13 18.36 8.64
N LEU A 68 -12.61 19.03 9.68
CA LEU A 68 -13.30 19.22 10.94
C LEU A 68 -13.93 20.62 11.04
N ARG A 69 -14.99 20.71 11.82
CA ARG A 69 -15.57 21.98 12.27
C ARG A 69 -14.68 22.66 13.31
N ASP A 70 -14.96 23.93 13.58
CA ASP A 70 -14.30 24.61 14.70
C ASP A 70 -14.51 23.81 15.99
N ARG A 71 -13.44 23.63 16.78
CA ARG A 71 -13.44 22.87 18.04
C ARG A 71 -14.56 23.27 19.00
N LYS A 72 -15.01 24.55 18.95
CA LYS A 72 -16.10 25.07 19.76
C LYS A 72 -17.46 24.46 19.43
N GLU A 73 -17.62 23.90 18.24
CA GLU A 73 -18.84 23.26 17.76
C GLU A 73 -18.92 21.79 18.14
N TRP A 74 -17.79 21.18 18.54
CA TRP A 74 -17.72 19.75 18.83
C TRP A 74 -18.55 19.38 20.06
N LYS A 75 -19.29 18.29 19.95
CA LYS A 75 -20.14 17.75 21.03
C LYS A 75 -19.61 16.47 21.62
N LYS A 76 -18.98 15.62 20.79
CA LYS A 76 -18.52 14.28 21.22
C LYS A 76 -17.14 14.28 21.87
N ALA A 77 -16.31 15.29 21.64
CA ALA A 77 -14.95 15.36 22.16
C ALA A 77 -14.55 16.77 22.56
N LYS A 78 -13.63 16.89 23.53
CA LYS A 78 -13.06 18.16 23.96
C LYS A 78 -11.66 18.39 23.40
N THR A 79 -10.94 17.32 23.11
CA THR A 79 -9.58 17.35 22.55
C THR A 79 -9.53 16.59 21.23
N ARG A 80 -8.47 16.81 20.45
CA ARG A 80 -8.25 16.10 19.19
C ARG A 80 -7.95 14.62 19.43
N GLU A 81 -7.18 14.35 20.45
CA GLU A 81 -6.81 13.01 20.87
C GLU A 81 -8.06 12.19 21.21
N GLU A 82 -8.96 12.77 22.03
CA GLU A 82 -10.24 12.19 22.37
C GLU A 82 -11.12 11.96 21.12
N LEU A 83 -11.09 12.92 20.16
CA LEU A 83 -11.86 12.79 18.94
C LEU A 83 -11.29 11.69 18.04
N ALA A 84 -9.96 11.62 17.91
CA ALA A 84 -9.28 10.56 17.13
C ALA A 84 -9.57 9.17 17.71
N GLU A 85 -9.54 9.03 19.05
CA GLU A 85 -9.85 7.78 19.73
C GLU A 85 -11.29 7.34 19.46
N LYS A 86 -12.28 8.23 19.64
CA LYS A 86 -13.69 7.93 19.37
C LYS A 86 -13.99 7.64 17.90
N MET A 87 -13.29 8.31 16.99
CA MET A 87 -13.39 8.03 15.57
C MET A 87 -12.78 6.67 15.23
N GLY A 88 -11.66 6.30 15.85
CA GLY A 88 -11.05 4.97 15.75
C GLY A 88 -12.02 3.88 16.19
N GLU A 89 -12.59 4.01 17.42
CA GLU A 89 -13.60 3.09 17.94
C GLU A 89 -14.83 2.94 17.01
N ALA A 90 -15.29 4.05 16.43
CA ALA A 90 -16.41 4.02 15.49
C ALA A 90 -16.06 3.29 14.18
N LEU A 91 -14.79 3.30 13.77
CA LEU A 91 -14.30 2.61 12.58
C LEU A 91 -13.99 1.13 12.81
N ASP A 92 -13.94 0.65 14.06
CA ASP A 92 -13.75 -0.79 14.40
C ASP A 92 -14.87 -1.68 13.84
N VAL A 93 -16.00 -1.11 13.45
CA VAL A 93 -17.07 -1.84 12.74
C VAL A 93 -16.66 -2.30 11.33
N ILE A 94 -15.52 -1.82 10.83
CA ILE A 94 -14.97 -2.19 9.53
C ILE A 94 -13.84 -3.21 9.76
N PRO A 95 -14.10 -4.51 9.55
CA PRO A 95 -13.10 -5.52 9.76
C PRO A 95 -11.97 -5.39 8.72
N ASP A 96 -10.80 -5.89 9.07
CA ASP A 96 -9.65 -6.03 8.18
C ASP A 96 -9.08 -4.69 7.64
N ALA A 97 -9.37 -3.57 8.31
CA ALA A 97 -8.79 -2.28 8.02
C ALA A 97 -8.16 -1.67 9.28
N ASN A 98 -7.00 -1.05 9.12
CA ASN A 98 -6.31 -0.33 10.19
C ASN A 98 -6.31 1.16 9.87
N PHE A 99 -6.72 1.99 10.85
CA PHE A 99 -6.90 3.44 10.69
C PHE A 99 -5.93 4.18 11.61
N GLY A 100 -4.92 4.84 11.04
CA GLY A 100 -3.96 5.67 11.78
C GLY A 100 -4.29 7.16 11.63
N PHE A 101 -4.59 7.83 12.75
CA PHE A 101 -4.94 9.26 12.78
C PHE A 101 -3.72 10.14 12.99
N GLN A 102 -3.50 11.08 12.11
CA GLN A 102 -2.40 12.06 12.14
C GLN A 102 -2.88 13.44 11.73
N GLN A 103 -2.01 14.43 11.86
CA GLN A 103 -2.23 15.76 11.30
C GLN A 103 -1.66 15.87 9.88
N PRO A 104 -2.34 16.51 8.93
CA PRO A 104 -1.95 16.49 7.51
C PRO A 104 -0.53 17.02 7.22
N ILE A 105 -0.15 18.14 7.83
CA ILE A 105 1.18 18.73 7.62
C ILE A 105 2.25 17.92 8.36
N GLN A 106 1.97 17.49 9.59
CA GLN A 106 2.88 16.64 10.35
C GLN A 106 3.17 15.33 9.60
N MET A 107 2.13 14.66 9.10
CA MET A 107 2.27 13.45 8.29
C MET A 107 3.17 13.68 7.07
N ARG A 108 2.95 14.78 6.35
CA ARG A 108 3.75 15.11 5.16
C ARG A 108 5.18 15.51 5.53
N PHE A 109 5.37 16.21 6.63
CA PHE A 109 6.69 16.53 7.14
C PHE A 109 7.47 15.27 7.51
N ASN A 110 6.86 14.36 8.27
CA ASN A 110 7.46 13.08 8.63
C ASN A 110 7.86 12.29 7.38
N GLU A 111 6.96 12.17 6.40
CA GLU A 111 7.22 11.46 5.15
C GLU A 111 8.40 12.04 4.37
N LEU A 112 8.51 13.35 4.27
CA LEU A 112 9.62 14.03 3.57
C LEU A 112 10.96 13.88 4.30
N MET A 113 10.95 13.92 5.63
CA MET A 113 12.18 13.85 6.42
C MET A 113 12.70 12.42 6.59
N THR A 114 11.82 11.46 6.73
CA THR A 114 12.19 10.09 7.17
C THR A 114 11.78 9.00 6.19
N GLY A 115 10.99 9.36 5.18
CA GLY A 115 10.41 8.42 4.22
C GLY A 115 9.28 7.56 4.79
N VAL A 116 8.79 7.90 6.01
CA VAL A 116 7.65 7.25 6.65
C VAL A 116 6.75 8.31 7.27
N ARG A 117 5.48 7.96 7.50
CA ARG A 117 4.47 8.89 8.01
C ARG A 117 4.41 8.96 9.54
N GLN A 118 4.86 7.89 10.21
CA GLN A 118 4.88 7.75 11.66
C GLN A 118 5.96 8.65 12.30
N ASP A 119 5.81 8.90 13.61
CA ASP A 119 6.75 9.73 14.36
C ASP A 119 8.14 9.10 14.45
N VAL A 120 8.21 7.77 14.56
CA VAL A 120 9.45 6.98 14.61
C VAL A 120 9.42 5.87 13.57
N ALA A 121 10.55 5.68 12.90
CA ALA A 121 10.80 4.61 11.94
C ALA A 121 11.98 3.75 12.37
N ILE A 122 11.75 2.45 12.52
CA ILE A 122 12.80 1.43 12.66
C ILE A 122 13.03 0.84 11.27
N LYS A 123 14.16 1.15 10.67
CA LYS A 123 14.52 0.69 9.33
C LYS A 123 15.45 -0.53 9.45
N ILE A 124 15.02 -1.65 8.88
CA ILE A 124 15.78 -2.91 8.88
C ILE A 124 16.31 -3.14 7.48
N TYR A 125 17.63 -3.31 7.35
CA TYR A 125 18.31 -3.51 6.08
C TYR A 125 18.77 -4.95 5.92
N GLY A 126 18.71 -5.49 4.69
CA GLY A 126 19.18 -6.83 4.35
C GLY A 126 18.82 -7.22 2.91
N GLU A 127 19.34 -8.35 2.45
CA GLU A 127 19.20 -8.76 1.04
C GLU A 127 17.99 -9.67 0.77
N ASN A 128 17.62 -10.56 1.70
CA ASN A 128 16.53 -11.50 1.51
C ASN A 128 15.21 -10.90 2.02
N LEU A 129 14.17 -10.87 1.17
CA LEU A 129 12.88 -10.25 1.48
C LEU A 129 12.10 -11.04 2.55
N ASP A 130 12.18 -12.37 2.53
CA ASP A 130 11.47 -13.20 3.51
C ASP A 130 12.07 -13.02 4.90
N GLU A 131 13.41 -12.92 4.97
CA GLU A 131 14.11 -12.66 6.23
C GLU A 131 13.84 -11.23 6.75
N LEU A 132 13.79 -10.23 5.85
CA LEU A 132 13.38 -8.87 6.21
C LEU A 132 11.96 -8.85 6.78
N SER A 133 11.01 -9.56 6.16
CA SER A 133 9.63 -9.66 6.65
C SER A 133 9.58 -10.31 8.04
N ARG A 134 10.31 -11.41 8.23
CA ARG A 134 10.38 -12.12 9.52
C ARG A 134 10.93 -11.22 10.64
N LEU A 135 12.01 -10.50 10.34
CA LEU A 135 12.63 -9.56 11.29
C LEU A 135 11.70 -8.39 11.61
N ALA A 136 11.03 -7.81 10.60
CA ALA A 136 10.10 -6.71 10.80
C ALA A 136 8.89 -7.11 11.66
N GLU A 137 8.34 -8.31 11.44
CA GLU A 137 7.26 -8.84 12.30
C GLU A 137 7.72 -9.05 13.74
N ALA A 138 8.95 -9.55 13.95
CA ALA A 138 9.50 -9.73 15.28
C ALA A 138 9.71 -8.38 15.99
N VAL A 139 10.28 -7.40 15.28
CA VAL A 139 10.46 -6.03 15.79
C VAL A 139 9.12 -5.37 16.08
N GLY A 140 8.13 -5.51 15.19
CA GLY A 140 6.78 -4.96 15.38
C GLY A 140 6.14 -5.50 16.67
N LYS A 141 6.17 -6.81 16.88
CA LYS A 141 5.63 -7.43 18.11
C LYS A 141 6.34 -6.98 19.39
N LEU A 142 7.64 -6.68 19.32
CA LEU A 142 8.35 -6.12 20.48
C LEU A 142 7.95 -4.66 20.71
N THR A 143 7.81 -3.88 19.64
CA THR A 143 7.41 -2.47 19.71
C THR A 143 6.00 -2.32 20.31
N GLU A 144 5.05 -3.19 19.96
CA GLU A 144 3.69 -3.21 20.53
C GLU A 144 3.65 -3.41 22.05
N GLN A 145 4.70 -4.00 22.64
CA GLN A 145 4.79 -4.23 24.08
C GLN A 145 5.32 -3.03 24.88
N VAL A 146 5.86 -2.03 24.17
CA VAL A 146 6.48 -0.87 24.82
C VAL A 146 5.44 0.20 25.08
N GLU A 147 5.32 0.61 26.36
CA GLU A 147 4.39 1.66 26.76
C GLU A 147 4.73 2.99 26.06
N GLY A 148 3.72 3.60 25.45
CA GLY A 148 3.85 4.84 24.69
C GLY A 148 4.07 4.65 23.18
N ALA A 149 4.41 3.45 22.70
CA ALA A 149 4.38 3.12 21.28
C ALA A 149 2.94 2.78 20.86
N GLN A 150 2.39 3.54 19.93
CA GLN A 150 1.02 3.41 19.45
C GLN A 150 0.99 3.31 17.92
N ASP A 151 -0.11 2.80 17.37
CA ASP A 151 -0.34 2.70 15.93
C ASP A 151 0.84 2.01 15.22
N VAL A 152 1.34 0.90 15.78
CA VAL A 152 2.50 0.18 15.24
C VAL A 152 2.18 -0.33 13.85
N TYR A 153 2.99 0.09 12.91
CA TYR A 153 2.91 -0.24 11.50
C TYR A 153 4.09 -1.11 11.09
N VAL A 154 3.82 -2.31 10.59
CA VAL A 154 4.85 -3.16 9.97
C VAL A 154 4.64 -3.15 8.47
N GLU A 155 5.66 -2.68 7.73
CA GLU A 155 5.62 -2.69 6.28
C GLU A 155 5.53 -4.12 5.75
N GLN A 156 4.61 -4.36 4.79
CA GLN A 156 4.45 -5.66 4.17
C GLN A 156 5.02 -5.64 2.76
N ILE A 157 6.11 -6.37 2.56
CA ILE A 157 6.84 -6.41 1.30
C ILE A 157 6.60 -7.69 0.49
N SER A 158 5.97 -8.71 1.06
CA SER A 158 5.70 -10.00 0.43
C SER A 158 4.23 -10.43 0.62
N GLY A 159 3.80 -11.44 -0.15
CA GLY A 159 2.47 -12.04 -0.01
C GLY A 159 1.41 -11.49 -0.96
N ARG A 160 1.78 -10.71 -2.00
CA ARG A 160 0.84 -10.28 -3.03
C ARG A 160 0.64 -11.37 -4.08
N PRO A 161 -0.60 -11.83 -4.34
CA PRO A 161 -0.88 -12.74 -5.43
C PRO A 161 -0.53 -12.11 -6.79
N GLN A 162 0.30 -12.80 -7.57
CA GLN A 162 0.72 -12.37 -8.91
C GLN A 162 0.55 -13.48 -9.89
N VAL A 163 0.05 -13.17 -11.09
CA VAL A 163 0.03 -14.12 -12.20
C VAL A 163 1.33 -13.98 -12.99
N VAL A 164 2.10 -15.04 -13.01
CA VAL A 164 3.36 -15.12 -13.75
C VAL A 164 3.17 -15.98 -14.98
N VAL A 165 3.48 -15.42 -16.15
CA VAL A 165 3.47 -16.11 -17.45
C VAL A 165 4.91 -16.45 -17.81
N LYS A 166 5.29 -17.73 -17.65
CA LYS A 166 6.61 -18.25 -18.01
C LYS A 166 6.60 -18.70 -19.46
N ILE A 167 7.14 -17.90 -20.35
CA ILE A 167 7.14 -18.15 -21.78
C ILE A 167 8.10 -19.30 -22.12
N ASN A 168 7.61 -20.29 -22.89
CA ASN A 168 8.39 -21.38 -23.44
C ASN A 168 8.94 -20.97 -24.82
N ARG A 169 10.22 -20.64 -24.88
CA ARG A 169 10.87 -20.14 -26.11
C ARG A 169 10.92 -21.21 -27.24
N ASP A 170 11.04 -22.48 -26.90
CA ASP A 170 11.04 -23.56 -27.88
C ASP A 170 9.64 -23.76 -28.49
N ALA A 171 8.60 -23.58 -27.70
CA ALA A 171 7.24 -23.56 -28.20
C ALA A 171 6.98 -22.36 -29.14
N LEU A 172 7.44 -21.16 -28.78
CA LEU A 172 7.36 -20.00 -29.67
C LEU A 172 8.04 -20.25 -31.01
N ALA A 173 9.26 -20.78 -31.00
CA ALA A 173 10.02 -21.06 -32.23
C ALA A 173 9.27 -22.03 -33.16
N ARG A 174 8.61 -23.06 -32.62
CA ARG A 174 7.81 -24.01 -33.41
C ARG A 174 6.63 -23.38 -34.13
N HIS A 175 6.09 -22.27 -33.55
CA HIS A 175 4.94 -21.56 -34.11
C HIS A 175 5.32 -20.26 -34.82
N ALA A 176 6.62 -20.03 -35.06
CA ALA A 176 7.16 -18.80 -35.65
C ALA A 176 6.72 -17.49 -34.91
N LEU A 177 6.63 -17.58 -33.57
CA LEU A 177 6.28 -16.49 -32.68
C LEU A 177 7.50 -15.98 -31.91
N ASN A 178 7.44 -14.70 -31.52
CA ASN A 178 8.42 -14.07 -30.65
C ASN A 178 7.80 -13.75 -29.26
N VAL A 179 8.64 -13.45 -28.29
CA VAL A 179 8.21 -13.01 -26.95
C VAL A 179 7.36 -11.73 -27.03
N SER A 180 7.69 -10.82 -27.97
CA SER A 180 6.92 -9.60 -28.21
C SER A 180 5.48 -9.89 -28.58
N ASP A 181 5.22 -10.91 -29.41
CA ASP A 181 3.89 -11.23 -29.91
C ASP A 181 2.98 -11.68 -28.75
N VAL A 182 3.54 -12.50 -27.85
CA VAL A 182 2.85 -12.92 -26.61
C VAL A 182 2.59 -11.75 -25.68
N ASN A 183 3.59 -10.89 -25.46
CA ASN A 183 3.44 -9.74 -24.59
C ASN A 183 2.43 -8.72 -25.15
N GLU A 184 2.40 -8.51 -26.46
CA GLU A 184 1.41 -7.63 -27.11
C GLU A 184 -0.01 -8.18 -26.93
N ALA A 185 -0.20 -9.48 -27.16
CA ALA A 185 -1.49 -10.13 -26.93
C ALA A 185 -1.96 -10.01 -25.47
N LEU A 186 -1.06 -10.27 -24.50
CA LEU A 186 -1.35 -10.12 -23.08
C LEU A 186 -1.70 -8.66 -22.72
N ASN A 187 -0.88 -7.71 -23.15
CA ASN A 187 -1.12 -6.28 -22.89
C ASN A 187 -2.46 -5.82 -23.46
N THR A 188 -2.73 -6.16 -24.72
CA THR A 188 -4.01 -5.80 -25.38
C THR A 188 -5.19 -6.41 -24.65
N ALA A 189 -5.07 -7.70 -24.26
CA ALA A 189 -6.16 -8.42 -23.61
C ALA A 189 -6.48 -7.91 -22.20
N PHE A 190 -5.46 -7.66 -21.37
CA PHE A 190 -5.63 -7.39 -19.93
C PHE A 190 -5.45 -5.92 -19.56
N ALA A 191 -4.40 -5.25 -20.00
CA ALA A 191 -4.17 -3.83 -19.74
C ALA A 191 -4.98 -2.93 -20.68
N GLY A 192 -5.12 -3.35 -21.93
CA GLY A 192 -5.71 -2.60 -23.00
C GLY A 192 -4.69 -1.85 -23.84
N GLN A 193 -4.94 -1.79 -25.15
CA GLN A 193 -4.13 -1.07 -26.11
C GLN A 193 -4.90 0.14 -26.64
N THR A 194 -4.27 1.30 -26.63
CA THR A 194 -4.86 2.51 -27.22
C THR A 194 -4.85 2.40 -28.74
N ALA A 195 -6.03 2.30 -29.34
CA ALA A 195 -6.22 2.25 -30.81
C ALA A 195 -6.36 3.63 -31.45
N GLY A 196 -6.58 4.68 -30.65
CA GLY A 196 -6.74 6.04 -31.14
C GLY A 196 -7.28 6.98 -30.07
N MET A 197 -7.65 8.19 -30.48
CA MET A 197 -8.27 9.19 -29.60
C MET A 197 -9.58 9.69 -30.20
N VAL A 198 -10.56 9.90 -29.34
CA VAL A 198 -11.84 10.54 -29.65
C VAL A 198 -11.80 11.96 -29.08
N PHE A 199 -12.21 12.93 -29.90
CA PHE A 199 -12.27 14.34 -29.51
C PHE A 199 -13.74 14.77 -29.36
N GLU A 200 -14.08 15.32 -28.20
CA GLU A 200 -15.39 15.91 -27.91
C GLU A 200 -15.17 17.37 -27.48
N GLY A 201 -15.20 18.30 -28.44
CA GLY A 201 -14.80 19.67 -28.23
C GLY A 201 -13.32 19.77 -27.83
N GLU A 202 -13.04 20.32 -26.64
CA GLU A 202 -11.67 20.42 -26.09
C GLU A 202 -11.21 19.16 -25.35
N LYS A 203 -12.13 18.23 -25.07
CA LYS A 203 -11.83 17.00 -24.33
C LYS A 203 -11.26 15.93 -25.26
N ARG A 204 -10.30 15.16 -24.76
CA ARG A 204 -9.65 14.05 -25.45
C ARG A 204 -9.85 12.77 -24.66
N PHE A 205 -10.31 11.72 -25.33
CA PHE A 205 -10.53 10.40 -24.73
C PHE A 205 -9.75 9.35 -25.51
N SER A 206 -8.99 8.52 -24.80
CA SER A 206 -8.30 7.38 -25.43
C SER A 206 -9.32 6.30 -25.79
N LEU A 207 -9.30 5.85 -27.05
CA LEU A 207 -10.03 4.68 -27.50
C LEU A 207 -9.19 3.43 -27.16
N VAL A 208 -9.61 2.66 -26.15
CA VAL A 208 -8.87 1.52 -25.66
C VAL A 208 -9.57 0.22 -26.02
N VAL A 209 -8.84 -0.70 -26.62
CA VAL A 209 -9.30 -2.06 -26.94
C VAL A 209 -8.75 -3.02 -25.89
N ARG A 210 -9.65 -3.80 -25.25
CA ARG A 210 -9.28 -4.86 -24.32
C ARG A 210 -10.38 -5.91 -24.20
N LEU A 211 -10.08 -7.06 -23.62
CA LEU A 211 -11.07 -8.08 -23.31
C LEU A 211 -12.15 -7.56 -22.36
N ARG A 212 -13.36 -8.07 -22.52
CA ARG A 212 -14.45 -7.81 -21.56
C ARG A 212 -14.07 -8.30 -20.17
N GLN A 213 -14.63 -7.67 -19.14
CA GLN A 213 -14.32 -8.00 -17.75
C GLN A 213 -14.63 -9.46 -17.40
N GLU A 214 -15.67 -10.04 -17.98
CA GLU A 214 -16.07 -11.44 -17.80
C GLU A 214 -15.02 -12.44 -18.28
N ASN A 215 -14.20 -12.08 -19.28
CA ASN A 215 -13.17 -12.93 -19.89
C ASN A 215 -11.75 -12.67 -19.36
N ARG A 216 -11.61 -12.02 -18.22
CA ARG A 216 -10.32 -11.71 -17.58
C ARG A 216 -10.39 -11.71 -16.07
N LYS A 217 -11.21 -12.60 -15.50
CA LYS A 217 -11.41 -12.73 -14.04
C LYS A 217 -10.58 -13.84 -13.43
N GLN A 218 -10.30 -14.89 -14.20
CA GLN A 218 -9.67 -16.11 -13.70
C GLN A 218 -8.31 -16.33 -14.36
N VAL A 219 -7.43 -17.07 -13.68
CA VAL A 219 -6.11 -17.43 -14.21
C VAL A 219 -6.24 -18.26 -15.50
N ASP A 220 -7.28 -19.10 -15.59
CA ASP A 220 -7.57 -19.90 -16.77
C ASP A 220 -7.91 -19.05 -18.00
N ASP A 221 -8.49 -17.86 -17.82
CA ASP A 221 -8.78 -16.93 -18.92
C ASP A 221 -7.50 -16.51 -19.64
N ILE A 222 -6.39 -16.38 -18.88
CA ILE A 222 -5.07 -16.04 -19.43
C ILE A 222 -4.54 -17.19 -20.28
N GLY A 223 -4.60 -18.43 -19.80
CA GLY A 223 -4.16 -19.60 -20.53
C GLY A 223 -4.94 -19.87 -21.83
N ASN A 224 -6.20 -19.42 -21.86
CA ASN A 224 -7.08 -19.56 -23.02
C ASN A 224 -6.98 -18.39 -24.03
N LEU A 225 -6.19 -17.35 -23.73
CA LEU A 225 -5.95 -16.26 -24.67
C LEU A 225 -5.29 -16.82 -25.94
N PHE A 226 -5.74 -16.38 -27.12
CA PHE A 226 -5.15 -16.74 -28.38
C PHE A 226 -4.09 -15.75 -28.79
N VAL A 227 -2.94 -16.27 -29.23
CA VAL A 227 -1.87 -15.51 -29.89
C VAL A 227 -1.87 -15.90 -31.37
N THR A 228 -1.94 -14.94 -32.27
CA THR A 228 -1.98 -15.19 -33.69
C THR A 228 -0.55 -15.20 -34.26
N ASN A 229 -0.17 -16.28 -34.95
CA ASN A 229 1.13 -16.36 -35.61
C ASN A 229 1.12 -15.67 -36.98
N PRO A 230 2.30 -15.47 -37.64
CA PRO A 230 2.37 -14.86 -38.97
C PRO A 230 1.60 -15.58 -40.06
N ALA A 231 1.29 -16.88 -39.89
CA ALA A 231 0.47 -17.67 -40.79
C ALA A 231 -1.05 -17.49 -40.57
N GLY A 232 -1.45 -16.73 -39.55
CA GLY A 232 -2.84 -16.49 -39.21
C GLY A 232 -3.45 -17.57 -38.30
N GLU A 233 -2.67 -18.52 -37.80
CA GLU A 233 -3.14 -19.53 -36.87
C GLU A 233 -3.27 -18.95 -35.45
N GLN A 234 -4.37 -19.30 -34.76
CA GLN A 234 -4.62 -18.91 -33.39
C GLN A 234 -4.17 -20.01 -32.43
N ILE A 235 -3.15 -19.71 -31.64
CA ILE A 235 -2.51 -20.66 -30.73
C ILE A 235 -2.87 -20.27 -29.28
N PRO A 236 -3.47 -21.16 -28.47
CA PRO A 236 -3.77 -20.86 -27.07
C PRO A 236 -2.48 -20.63 -26.28
N LEU A 237 -2.46 -19.60 -25.42
CA LEU A 237 -1.29 -19.22 -24.63
C LEU A 237 -0.74 -20.39 -23.78
N ARG A 238 -1.59 -21.28 -23.28
CA ARG A 238 -1.17 -22.48 -22.53
C ARG A 238 -0.25 -23.43 -23.31
N GLN A 239 -0.20 -23.33 -24.65
CA GLN A 239 0.76 -24.07 -25.47
C GLN A 239 2.09 -23.36 -25.63
N LEU A 240 2.12 -22.05 -25.33
CA LEU A 240 3.27 -21.15 -25.52
C LEU A 240 3.93 -20.76 -24.20
N ALA A 241 3.21 -20.90 -23.08
CA ALA A 241 3.65 -20.46 -21.77
C ALA A 241 2.99 -21.27 -20.66
N ASP A 242 3.65 -21.32 -19.52
CA ASP A 242 3.10 -21.81 -18.26
C ASP A 242 2.59 -20.61 -17.44
N VAL A 243 1.31 -20.67 -17.06
CA VAL A 243 0.62 -19.60 -16.32
C VAL A 243 0.43 -20.05 -14.88
N GLN A 244 1.07 -19.35 -13.96
CA GLN A 244 1.08 -19.70 -12.54
C GLN A 244 0.62 -18.52 -11.68
N LEU A 245 -0.19 -18.82 -10.65
CA LEU A 245 -0.43 -17.88 -9.55
C LEU A 245 0.64 -18.11 -8.49
N VAL A 246 1.45 -17.07 -8.22
CA VAL A 246 2.51 -17.12 -7.22
C VAL A 246 2.34 -15.98 -6.22
N MET A 247 2.80 -16.17 -4.99
CA MET A 247 2.95 -15.10 -4.04
C MET A 247 4.28 -14.38 -4.30
N GLY A 248 4.19 -13.11 -4.65
CA GLY A 248 5.35 -12.29 -4.99
C GLY A 248 5.51 -11.10 -4.04
N PRO A 249 6.58 -10.33 -4.23
CA PRO A 249 6.76 -9.09 -3.47
C PRO A 249 5.69 -8.07 -3.87
N ASN A 250 5.12 -7.41 -2.86
CA ASN A 250 4.23 -6.27 -3.09
C ASN A 250 5.04 -5.06 -3.56
N GLN A 251 6.10 -4.78 -2.81
CA GLN A 251 6.98 -3.63 -3.01
C GLN A 251 8.39 -3.99 -2.55
N ILE A 252 9.41 -3.49 -3.22
CA ILE A 252 10.81 -3.63 -2.80
C ILE A 252 11.38 -2.23 -2.62
N GLN A 253 11.47 -1.78 -1.38
CA GLN A 253 12.03 -0.48 -1.06
C GLN A 253 13.55 -0.55 -0.90
N ARG A 254 14.20 0.53 -1.31
CA ARG A 254 15.64 0.72 -1.16
C ARG A 254 15.96 2.11 -0.65
N GLU A 255 16.97 2.16 0.18
CA GLU A 255 17.60 3.41 0.63
C GLU A 255 19.11 3.23 0.49
N ASP A 256 19.79 4.17 -0.15
CA ASP A 256 21.21 4.07 -0.51
C ASP A 256 21.57 2.75 -1.22
N ALA A 257 20.75 2.35 -2.18
CA ALA A 257 20.84 1.11 -2.95
C ALA A 257 20.65 -0.19 -2.15
N LYS A 258 20.47 -0.14 -0.83
CA LYS A 258 20.23 -1.30 0.03
C LYS A 258 18.75 -1.55 0.21
N ARG A 259 18.32 -2.81 0.18
CA ARG A 259 16.94 -3.17 0.47
C ARG A 259 16.64 -2.89 1.94
N ARG A 260 15.46 -2.36 2.20
CA ARG A 260 14.98 -2.11 3.55
C ARG A 260 13.51 -2.47 3.73
N ILE A 261 13.14 -2.66 4.98
CA ILE A 261 11.75 -2.73 5.46
C ILE A 261 11.62 -1.81 6.67
N VAL A 262 10.42 -1.29 6.90
CA VAL A 262 10.16 -0.34 7.99
C VAL A 262 9.16 -0.90 8.98
N VAL A 263 9.45 -0.67 10.25
CA VAL A 263 8.48 -0.72 11.34
C VAL A 263 8.33 0.70 11.88
N GLY A 264 7.14 1.29 11.70
CA GLY A 264 6.82 2.63 12.14
C GLY A 264 5.89 2.62 13.35
N PHE A 265 5.95 3.64 14.21
CA PHE A 265 5.01 3.82 15.30
C PHE A 265 4.88 5.28 15.68
N ASN A 266 3.75 5.63 16.30
CA ASN A 266 3.51 6.95 16.86
C ASN A 266 3.81 6.94 18.37
N VAL A 267 4.18 8.10 18.92
CA VAL A 267 4.52 8.24 20.33
C VAL A 267 3.41 8.98 21.06
N ARG A 268 2.92 8.41 22.16
CA ARG A 268 1.91 9.07 23.01
C ARG A 268 2.25 8.91 24.49
N GLY A 269 2.11 10.02 25.22
CA GLY A 269 2.22 10.03 26.68
C GLY A 269 3.62 9.79 27.25
N ARG A 270 4.65 9.71 26.40
CA ARG A 270 6.02 9.42 26.78
C ARG A 270 7.02 10.11 25.88
N ASP A 271 8.26 10.27 26.33
CA ASP A 271 9.36 10.88 25.56
C ASP A 271 9.86 9.92 24.46
N VAL A 272 10.07 10.46 23.25
CA VAL A 272 10.50 9.71 22.06
C VAL A 272 11.82 8.99 22.30
N GLN A 273 12.82 9.68 22.89
CA GLN A 273 14.14 9.13 23.12
C GLN A 273 14.10 7.90 24.04
N SER A 274 13.35 8.00 25.15
CA SER A 274 13.24 6.90 26.12
C SER A 274 12.57 5.66 25.51
N ILE A 275 11.60 5.84 24.62
CA ILE A 275 10.94 4.71 23.92
C ILE A 275 11.91 4.06 22.94
N VAL A 276 12.64 4.85 22.14
CA VAL A 276 13.61 4.33 21.17
C VAL A 276 14.73 3.57 21.85
N GLU A 277 15.26 4.08 22.97
CA GLU A 277 16.31 3.41 23.76
C GLU A 277 15.83 2.08 24.35
N GLU A 278 14.58 2.03 24.84
CA GLU A 278 13.98 0.81 25.34
C GLU A 278 13.79 -0.22 24.22
N ILE A 279 13.24 0.20 23.07
CA ILE A 279 13.06 -0.67 21.90
C ILE A 279 14.41 -1.18 21.41
N HIS A 280 15.43 -0.32 21.32
CA HIS A 280 16.78 -0.72 20.93
C HIS A 280 17.32 -1.83 21.84
N THR A 281 17.21 -1.61 23.15
CA THR A 281 17.65 -2.61 24.15
C THR A 281 16.92 -3.94 24.01
N LEU A 282 15.57 -3.90 23.78
CA LEU A 282 14.78 -5.10 23.59
C LEU A 282 15.14 -5.84 22.29
N ILE A 283 15.40 -5.11 21.20
CA ILE A 283 15.84 -5.67 19.92
C ILE A 283 17.17 -6.40 20.11
N ASP A 284 18.16 -5.75 20.70
CA ASP A 284 19.49 -6.33 20.91
C ASP A 284 19.48 -7.59 21.81
N GLN A 285 18.55 -7.65 22.77
CA GLN A 285 18.42 -8.79 23.68
C GLN A 285 17.63 -9.97 23.11
N LYS A 286 16.66 -9.72 22.22
CA LYS A 286 15.66 -10.72 21.82
C LYS A 286 15.70 -11.12 20.36
N ILE A 287 16.36 -10.35 19.49
CA ILE A 287 16.40 -10.62 18.05
C ILE A 287 17.86 -10.78 17.59
N ASP A 288 18.17 -11.98 17.08
CA ASP A 288 19.43 -12.23 16.41
C ASP A 288 19.34 -11.82 14.94
N PHE A 289 20.14 -10.82 14.55
CA PHE A 289 20.25 -10.40 13.16
C PHE A 289 21.32 -11.23 12.44
N PRO A 290 20.97 -11.85 11.30
CA PRO A 290 21.96 -12.54 10.48
C PRO A 290 23.05 -11.59 9.97
N ALA A 291 24.20 -12.14 9.59
CA ALA A 291 25.28 -11.34 9.02
C ALA A 291 24.80 -10.54 7.79
N GLY A 292 25.12 -9.24 7.77
CA GLY A 292 24.68 -8.32 6.72
C GLY A 292 23.31 -7.65 6.95
N TYR A 293 22.62 -7.97 8.04
CA TYR A 293 21.40 -7.30 8.48
C TYR A 293 21.69 -6.35 9.62
N TYR A 294 21.07 -5.18 9.61
CA TYR A 294 21.21 -4.19 10.67
C TYR A 294 19.98 -3.28 10.75
N VAL A 295 19.88 -2.56 11.85
CA VAL A 295 18.79 -1.63 12.15
C VAL A 295 19.31 -0.21 12.23
N THR A 296 18.50 0.74 11.73
CA THR A 296 18.68 2.17 12.01
C THR A 296 17.36 2.77 12.48
N TYR A 297 17.45 3.85 13.21
CA TYR A 297 16.29 4.57 13.73
C TYR A 297 16.21 5.93 13.04
N GLY A 298 15.05 6.26 12.50
CA GLY A 298 14.73 7.52 11.84
C GLY A 298 13.47 8.15 12.43
N GLY A 299 13.18 9.37 12.01
CA GLY A 299 12.02 10.10 12.48
C GLY A 299 12.39 11.33 13.27
N GLN A 300 11.50 11.75 14.15
CA GLN A 300 11.78 12.90 15.06
C GLN A 300 13.02 12.69 15.91
N PHE A 301 13.43 11.46 16.10
CA PHE A 301 14.64 11.08 16.85
C PHE A 301 15.95 11.52 16.18
N GLU A 302 16.05 11.51 14.83
CA GLU A 302 17.26 11.97 14.12
C GLU A 302 17.59 13.45 14.38
N ASN A 303 16.57 14.26 14.67
CA ASN A 303 16.74 15.68 14.96
C ASN A 303 17.19 15.97 16.42
N LEU A 304 17.24 14.94 17.26
CA LEU A 304 17.63 15.05 18.69
C LEU A 304 19.09 14.62 18.93
N GLN A 305 19.80 14.09 17.94
CA GLN A 305 21.23 13.80 17.94
C GLN A 305 22.02 14.93 17.29
#